data_68cc3eb6c5cb8c7181e31e4c849b76ae
#
_entry.id   68cc3eb6c5cb8c7181e31e4c849b76ae
#
_cell.length_a   1.000
_cell.length_b   1.000
_cell.length_c   1.000
_cell.angle_alpha   90.00
_cell.angle_beta   90.00
_cell.angle_gamma   90.00
#
_symmetry.space_group_name_H-M   'P 1'
#
loop_
_entity.id
_entity.type
_entity.pdbx_description
1 polymer ?
#
loop_
_entity_poly.entity_id
_entity_poly.type
_entity_poly.pdbx_seq_one_letter_code
_entity_poly.pdbx_strand_id
1 'polypeptide(L)' 'PMPLHLTLDGPHGRIGAWRADPPIAPKGAVVVVQEIFGVNAHIRGVVERFAAHGFIAIAPALFDPVEPGVELAY' A
#
# COMPACT_ATOMS: atom_id res chain seq x y z
N PRO A 1 0.05 9.51 11.07
CA PRO A 1 -0.89 9.00 10.07
C PRO A 1 -1.41 7.62 10.47
N MET A 2 -2.68 7.39 10.20
CA MET A 2 -3.30 6.09 10.46
C MET A 2 -3.39 5.32 9.15
N PRO A 3 -2.72 4.17 9.03
CA PRO A 3 -2.82 3.36 7.83
C PRO A 3 -4.18 2.68 7.73
N LEU A 4 -4.64 2.48 6.50
CA LEU A 4 -5.89 1.81 6.19
C LEU A 4 -5.64 0.65 5.24
N HIS A 5 -6.30 -0.46 5.50
CA HIS A 5 -6.37 -1.55 4.52
C HIS A 5 -7.62 -1.35 3.65
N LEU A 6 -7.42 -1.20 2.35
CA LEU A 6 -8.47 -0.93 1.38
C LEU A 6 -8.63 -2.10 0.42
N THR A 7 -9.77 -2.15 -0.26
CA THR A 7 -9.98 -3.04 -1.39
C THR A 7 -10.30 -2.21 -2.63
N LEU A 8 -9.57 -2.49 -3.71
CA LEU A 8 -9.73 -1.79 -4.99
C LEU A 8 -10.30 -2.75 -6.03
N ASP A 9 -11.12 -2.21 -6.93
CA ASP A 9 -11.62 -2.98 -8.07
C ASP A 9 -10.58 -2.91 -9.19
N GLY A 10 -10.09 -4.06 -9.62
CA GLY A 10 -9.14 -4.17 -10.71
C GLY A 10 -9.69 -4.93 -11.90
N PRO A 11 -8.97 -4.94 -13.03
CA PRO A 11 -9.44 -5.61 -14.25
C PRO A 11 -9.53 -7.13 -14.12
N HIS A 12 -8.81 -7.71 -13.15
CA HIS A 12 -8.80 -9.16 -12.92
C HIS A 12 -9.39 -9.53 -11.55
N GLY A 13 -10.20 -8.65 -10.96
CA GLY A 13 -10.82 -8.85 -9.67
C GLY A 13 -10.42 -7.79 -8.67
N ARG A 14 -10.82 -8.00 -7.42
CA ARG A 14 -10.54 -7.06 -6.34
C ARG A 14 -9.15 -7.30 -5.78
N ILE A 15 -8.45 -6.23 -5.49
CA ILE A 15 -7.11 -6.28 -4.86
C ILE A 15 -7.12 -5.47 -3.58
N GLY A 16 -6.36 -5.95 -2.59
CA GLY A 16 -6.12 -5.20 -1.38
C GLY A 16 -5.11 -4.08 -1.61
N ALA A 17 -5.13 -3.08 -0.75
CA ALA A 17 -4.14 -2.02 -0.77
C ALA A 17 -3.92 -1.50 0.64
N TRP A 18 -2.70 -1.09 0.93
CA TRP A 18 -2.33 -0.46 2.19
C TRP A 18 -2.14 1.02 1.93
N ARG A 19 -2.92 1.87 2.61
CA ARG A 19 -2.87 3.32 2.42
C ARG A 19 -2.59 4.03 3.73
N ALA A 20 -1.77 5.07 3.67
CA ALA A 20 -1.58 5.99 4.78
C ALA A 20 -1.68 7.43 4.28
N ASP A 21 -2.35 8.26 5.05
CA ASP A 21 -2.55 9.68 4.74
C ASP A 21 -1.74 10.53 5.70
N PRO A 22 -1.25 11.70 5.25
CA PRO A 22 -0.58 12.63 6.15
C PRO A 22 -1.60 13.30 7.10
N PRO A 23 -1.15 13.80 8.26
CA PRO A 23 -2.03 14.49 9.20
C PRO A 23 -2.45 15.89 8.76
N ILE A 24 -1.85 16.39 7.69
CA ILE A 24 -2.11 17.73 7.12
C ILE A 24 -2.46 17.57 5.66
N ALA A 25 -2.80 18.68 4.97
CA ALA A 25 -3.08 18.66 3.54
C ALA A 25 -1.91 18.04 2.77
N PRO A 26 -2.17 17.03 1.93
CA PRO A 26 -1.09 16.31 1.27
C PRO A 26 -0.37 17.17 0.23
N LYS A 27 0.94 16.95 0.13
CA LYS A 27 1.80 17.57 -0.89
C LYS A 27 1.65 16.88 -2.25
N GLY A 28 1.15 15.65 -2.25
CA GLY A 28 0.99 14.83 -3.44
C GLY A 28 0.66 13.41 -3.04
N ALA A 29 0.70 12.50 -4.01
CA ALA A 29 0.41 11.10 -3.79
C ALA A 29 1.52 10.23 -4.34
N VAL A 30 1.81 9.12 -3.65
CA VAL A 30 2.85 8.17 -4.01
C VAL A 30 2.24 6.78 -4.06
N VAL A 31 2.49 6.06 -5.14
CA VAL A 31 2.18 4.63 -5.25
C VAL A 31 3.45 3.87 -4.97
N VAL A 32 3.43 3.04 -3.92
CA VAL A 32 4.56 2.21 -3.54
C VAL A 32 4.34 0.83 -4.15
N VAL A 33 5.19 0.45 -5.08
CA VAL A 33 5.08 -0.85 -5.77
C VAL A 33 5.75 -1.92 -4.94
N GLN A 34 5.02 -3.00 -4.68
CA GLN A 34 5.54 -4.13 -3.91
C GLN A 34 6.72 -4.80 -4.60
N GLU A 35 7.51 -5.51 -3.82
CA GLU A 35 8.51 -6.45 -4.32
C GLU A 35 7.88 -7.84 -4.42
N ILE A 36 8.69 -8.86 -4.76
CA ILE A 36 8.20 -10.25 -4.89
C ILE A 36 7.63 -10.83 -3.60
N PHE A 37 7.87 -10.17 -2.48
CA PHE A 37 7.39 -10.60 -1.16
C PHE A 37 5.97 -10.11 -0.85
N GLY A 38 5.33 -9.38 -1.76
CA GLY A 38 4.01 -8.81 -1.55
C GLY A 38 4.05 -7.54 -0.71
N VAL A 39 2.87 -7.10 -0.26
CA VAL A 39 2.74 -5.94 0.62
C VAL A 39 3.00 -6.40 2.05
N ASN A 40 4.26 -6.53 2.39
CA ASN A 40 4.70 -6.99 3.70
C ASN A 40 5.00 -5.82 4.65
N ALA A 41 5.50 -6.14 5.84
CA ALA A 41 5.80 -5.11 6.85
C ALA A 41 6.77 -4.05 6.35
N HIS A 42 7.75 -4.43 5.52
CA HIS A 42 8.70 -3.48 4.94
C HIS A 42 7.99 -2.48 4.03
N ILE A 43 7.14 -2.96 3.12
CA ILE A 43 6.39 -2.11 2.19
C ILE A 43 5.42 -1.20 2.96
N ARG A 44 4.72 -1.75 3.95
CA ARG A 44 3.83 -0.94 4.80
C ARG A 44 4.60 0.17 5.53
N GLY A 45 5.81 -0.13 6.00
CA GLY A 45 6.68 0.86 6.62
C GLY A 45 7.09 1.97 5.65
N VAL A 46 7.35 1.65 4.39
CA VAL A 46 7.64 2.64 3.34
C VAL A 46 6.44 3.56 3.12
N VAL A 47 5.24 2.99 3.02
CA VAL A 47 4.00 3.77 2.88
C VAL A 47 3.84 4.76 4.04
N GLU A 48 4.05 4.28 5.26
CA GLU A 48 3.89 5.13 6.45
C GLU A 48 4.95 6.23 6.52
N ARG A 49 6.18 5.97 6.06
CA ARG A 49 7.21 6.99 6.01
C ARG A 49 6.89 8.09 5.00
N PHE A 50 6.36 7.75 3.82
CA PHE A 50 5.92 8.76 2.87
C PHE A 50 4.79 9.60 3.45
N ALA A 51 3.83 8.98 4.14
CA ALA A 51 2.76 9.72 4.79
C ALA A 51 3.29 10.66 5.87
N ALA A 52 4.28 10.24 6.65
CA ALA A 52 4.91 11.08 7.65
C ALA A 52 5.61 12.29 7.03
N HIS A 53 6.01 12.22 5.76
CA HIS A 53 6.62 13.33 5.03
C HIS A 53 5.61 14.17 4.25
N GLY A 54 4.32 13.93 4.43
CA GLY A 54 3.27 14.77 3.88
C GLY A 54 2.62 14.27 2.60
N PHE A 55 2.79 13.00 2.23
CA PHE A 55 2.20 12.43 1.03
C PHE A 55 1.08 11.44 1.36
N ILE A 56 0.04 11.39 0.52
CA ILE A 56 -0.82 10.21 0.51
C ILE A 56 -0.02 9.10 -0.13
N ALA A 57 0.11 7.96 0.55
CA ALA A 57 0.86 6.82 0.04
C ALA A 57 0.01 5.57 0.04
N ILE A 58 0.07 4.80 -1.04
CA ILE A 58 -0.70 3.57 -1.20
C ILE A 58 0.16 2.48 -1.81
N ALA A 59 0.04 1.26 -1.28
CA ALA A 59 0.71 0.08 -1.82
C ALA A 59 -0.35 -0.95 -2.22
N PRO A 60 -0.63 -1.12 -3.52
CA PRO A 60 -1.58 -2.14 -3.97
C PRO A 60 -0.96 -3.53 -3.91
N ALA A 61 -1.77 -4.52 -3.51
CA ALA A 61 -1.37 -5.92 -3.44
C ALA A 61 -1.52 -6.56 -4.81
N LEU A 62 -0.50 -6.43 -5.64
CA LEU A 62 -0.55 -6.80 -7.05
C LEU A 62 -0.68 -8.30 -7.31
N PHE A 63 -0.36 -9.15 -6.33
CA PHE A 63 -0.52 -10.60 -6.46
C PHE A 63 -1.95 -11.09 -6.19
N ASP A 64 -2.81 -10.25 -5.62
CA ASP A 64 -4.15 -10.69 -5.20
C ASP A 64 -4.97 -11.35 -6.30
N PRO A 65 -4.92 -10.93 -7.57
CA PRO A 65 -5.66 -11.63 -8.63
C PRO A 65 -5.22 -13.08 -8.85
N VAL A 66 -3.98 -13.42 -8.49
CA VAL A 66 -3.44 -14.77 -8.61
C VAL A 66 -3.53 -15.49 -7.29
N GLU A 67 -3.05 -14.88 -6.21
CA GLU A 67 -3.10 -15.42 -4.86
C GLU A 67 -3.28 -14.28 -3.85
N PRO A 68 -4.46 -14.15 -3.24
CA PRO A 68 -4.71 -13.09 -2.26
C PRO A 68 -3.86 -13.25 -1.00
N GLY A 69 -3.45 -12.13 -0.45
CA GLY A 69 -2.81 -12.10 0.85
C GLY A 69 -1.34 -12.51 0.88
N VAL A 70 -0.65 -12.50 -0.25
CA VAL A 70 0.78 -12.81 -0.27
C VAL A 70 1.56 -11.75 0.52
N GLU A 71 2.24 -12.22 1.56
CA GLU A 71 2.98 -11.36 2.45
C GLU A 71 4.12 -12.17 3.06
N LEU A 72 5.34 -11.95 2.56
CA LEU A 72 6.51 -12.74 2.95
C LEU A 72 7.52 -11.86 3.68
N ALA A 73 8.22 -12.45 4.64
CA ALA A 73 9.34 -11.80 5.30
C ALA A 73 10.63 -11.99 4.48
N TYR A 74 11.52 -11.05 4.63
CA TYR A 74 12.85 -11.15 4.04
C TYR A 74 13.71 -12.20 4.72
#